data_0033d9ed92df7802e0682ba371e00848
#
_entry.id   0033d9ed92df7802e0682ba371e00848
#
_cell.length_a   1.000
_cell.length_b   1.000
_cell.length_c   1.000
_cell.angle_alpha   90.00
_cell.angle_beta   90.00
_cell.angle_gamma   90.00
#
_symmetry.space_group_name_H-M   'P 1'
#
loop_
_entity.id
_entity.type
_entity.pdbx_description
1 polymer ?
#
loop_
_entity_poly.entity_id
_entity_poly.type
_entity_poly.pdbx_seq_one_letter_code
_entity_poly.pdbx_strand_id
1 'polypeptide(L)'
;VVPFILALGVGLSSVLGGKISHDDSFGLMALCLIGPIAAVLIIGMFYDSSSADYGMNMIAEVSNGRELLFLYKKGFPLYFKDVAIALSPIVIFFMIFQFASLKLSKQQLIKIGIGILYTYIGLVLFLTGVNVGFMPAGNYIGEAIGNLPYSWILIPLGAIMGSLVVIAEPTVHILNNQVEEITGGAISKRVMMVSLSIGVGASLGLSMIRVIYGISIWYVLLPGYGLALLLTFFVPKIFSAIAFDSGTVASGPMSATFLLPFTMGACDALGGNILTDAFGVVALVTMTPLITVQVMGIIYKIKLRETEEEEEVALEMAS
;
A
#
# COMPACT_ATOMS: atom_id res chain seq x y z
N VAL A 1 -0.02 -0.18 10.92
CA VAL A 1 -1.48 -0.01 11.13
C VAL A 1 -2.25 -0.93 10.20
N VAL A 2 -1.94 -0.98 8.90
CA VAL A 2 -2.66 -1.75 7.86
C VAL A 2 -2.80 -3.25 8.21
N PRO A 3 -1.75 -4.04 8.53
CA PRO A 3 -1.90 -5.45 8.88
C PRO A 3 -2.79 -5.68 10.10
N PHE A 4 -2.82 -4.68 11.01
CA PHE A 4 -3.62 -4.77 12.22
C PHE A 4 -5.12 -4.53 11.94
N ILE A 5 -5.44 -3.58 11.04
CA ILE A 5 -6.83 -3.33 10.61
C ILE A 5 -7.38 -4.57 9.89
N LEU A 6 -6.56 -5.20 9.03
CA LEU A 6 -6.92 -6.46 8.38
C LEU A 6 -7.21 -7.57 9.41
N ALA A 7 -6.29 -7.77 10.37
CA ALA A 7 -6.47 -8.78 11.41
C ALA A 7 -7.69 -8.48 12.30
N LEU A 8 -7.98 -7.20 12.56
CA LEU A 8 -9.17 -6.78 13.31
C LEU A 8 -10.45 -7.03 12.51
N GLY A 9 -10.45 -6.75 11.20
CA GLY A 9 -11.57 -7.01 10.31
C GLY A 9 -11.93 -8.49 10.27
N VAL A 10 -10.94 -9.36 10.07
CA VAL A 10 -11.11 -10.82 10.10
C VAL A 10 -11.53 -11.30 11.49
N GLY A 11 -10.93 -10.76 12.56
CA GLY A 11 -11.31 -11.10 13.93
C GLY A 11 -12.74 -10.70 14.28
N LEU A 12 -13.17 -9.51 13.86
CA LEU A 12 -14.54 -9.03 14.11
C LEU A 12 -15.56 -9.85 13.33
N SER A 13 -15.29 -10.18 12.07
CA SER A 13 -16.18 -11.00 11.24
C SER A 13 -16.32 -12.41 11.81
N SER A 14 -15.26 -12.98 12.40
CA SER A 14 -15.30 -14.31 13.02
C SER A 14 -16.04 -14.35 14.37
N VAL A 15 -16.05 -13.24 15.11
CA VAL A 15 -16.69 -13.15 16.44
C VAL A 15 -18.17 -12.82 16.33
N LEU A 16 -18.59 -12.05 15.33
CA LEU A 16 -19.99 -11.69 15.13
C LEU A 16 -20.88 -12.85 14.64
N GLY A 17 -20.30 -14.06 14.37
CA GLY A 17 -20.93 -15.38 14.39
C GLY A 17 -22.27 -15.58 13.69
N GLY A 18 -22.67 -14.68 12.86
CA GLY A 18 -23.80 -14.82 11.96
C GLY A 18 -23.28 -14.98 10.54
N LYS A 19 -24.10 -15.33 9.56
CA LYS A 19 -23.81 -15.35 8.12
C LYS A 19 -23.33 -14.00 7.53
N ILE A 20 -22.58 -13.21 8.31
CA ILE A 20 -21.78 -12.10 7.85
C ILE A 20 -20.60 -12.77 7.14
N SER A 21 -20.66 -12.77 5.82
CA SER A 21 -19.67 -13.47 5.02
C SER A 21 -18.29 -12.82 5.27
N HIS A 22 -17.24 -13.60 5.17
CA HIS A 22 -15.86 -13.09 5.19
C HIS A 22 -15.66 -11.95 4.18
N ASP A 23 -16.56 -11.82 3.22
CA ASP A 23 -16.61 -10.75 2.21
C ASP A 23 -16.75 -9.35 2.83
N ASP A 24 -17.42 -9.22 3.97
CA ASP A 24 -17.65 -7.93 4.66
C ASP A 24 -16.40 -7.37 5.36
N SER A 25 -15.33 -8.15 5.43
CA SER A 25 -14.04 -7.68 5.97
C SER A 25 -13.24 -6.79 5.01
N PHE A 26 -13.52 -6.88 3.71
CA PHE A 26 -12.89 -6.03 2.70
C PHE A 26 -13.55 -4.65 2.63
N GLY A 27 -12.75 -3.66 2.28
CA GLY A 27 -13.17 -2.26 2.22
C GLY A 27 -13.05 -1.53 3.57
N LEU A 28 -12.84 -2.25 4.69
CA LEU A 28 -12.66 -1.63 6.01
C LEU A 28 -11.41 -0.76 6.07
N MET A 29 -10.34 -1.14 5.36
CA MET A 29 -9.11 -0.35 5.32
C MET A 29 -9.33 0.98 4.61
N ALA A 30 -10.04 0.97 3.49
CA ALA A 30 -10.39 2.18 2.77
C ALA A 30 -11.28 3.11 3.64
N LEU A 31 -12.25 2.55 4.36
CA LEU A 31 -13.09 3.30 5.30
C LEU A 31 -12.28 3.91 6.46
N CYS A 32 -11.32 3.17 7.01
CA CYS A 32 -10.46 3.67 8.08
C CYS A 32 -9.56 4.84 7.66
N LEU A 33 -9.29 4.99 6.36
CA LEU A 33 -8.51 6.13 5.85
C LEU A 33 -9.32 7.43 5.75
N ILE A 34 -10.65 7.37 5.76
CA ILE A 34 -11.49 8.57 5.69
C ILE A 34 -11.18 9.52 6.85
N GLY A 35 -11.02 8.99 8.06
CA GLY A 35 -10.70 9.78 9.25
C GLY A 35 -9.38 10.57 9.12
N PRO A 36 -8.24 9.91 8.88
CA PRO A 36 -6.97 10.58 8.64
C PRO A 36 -7.00 11.56 7.47
N ILE A 37 -7.66 11.24 6.36
CA ILE A 37 -7.79 12.15 5.21
C ILE A 37 -8.59 13.40 5.60
N ALA A 38 -9.73 13.22 6.26
CA ALA A 38 -10.54 14.33 6.74
C ALA A 38 -9.76 15.21 7.74
N ALA A 39 -9.00 14.61 8.65
CA ALA A 39 -8.15 15.33 9.58
C ALA A 39 -7.08 16.18 8.86
N VAL A 40 -6.40 15.61 7.86
CA VAL A 40 -5.40 16.35 7.07
C VAL A 40 -6.04 17.48 6.26
N LEU A 41 -7.23 17.26 5.68
CA LEU A 41 -7.96 18.30 4.96
C LEU A 41 -8.35 19.46 5.90
N ILE A 42 -8.86 19.14 7.09
CA ILE A 42 -9.23 20.14 8.10
C ILE A 42 -7.99 20.93 8.56
N ILE A 43 -6.88 20.24 8.85
CA ILE A 43 -5.62 20.90 9.23
C ILE A 43 -5.13 21.79 8.08
N GLY A 44 -5.20 21.33 6.83
CA GLY A 44 -4.79 22.09 5.65
C GLY A 44 -5.61 23.36 5.41
N MET A 45 -6.85 23.45 5.92
CA MET A 45 -7.65 24.68 5.87
C MET A 45 -7.15 25.76 6.85
N PHE A 46 -6.48 25.37 7.93
CA PHE A 46 -5.99 26.26 8.97
C PHE A 46 -4.48 26.50 8.91
N TYR A 47 -3.75 25.67 8.20
CA TYR A 47 -2.29 25.72 8.12
C TYR A 47 -1.85 26.16 6.72
N ASP A 48 -1.19 27.30 6.65
CA ASP A 48 -0.58 27.75 5.38
C ASP A 48 0.71 26.97 5.14
N SER A 49 0.68 26.04 4.18
CA SER A 49 1.81 25.21 3.82
C SER A 49 2.79 25.89 2.84
N SER A 50 2.54 27.16 2.48
CA SER A 50 3.38 27.90 1.53
C SER A 50 4.81 28.14 2.03
N SER A 51 5.05 27.98 3.34
CA SER A 51 6.37 28.12 3.98
C SER A 51 7.06 26.78 4.31
N ALA A 52 6.46 25.65 3.97
CA ALA A 52 7.09 24.36 4.19
C ALA A 52 8.21 24.14 3.18
N ASP A 53 9.44 24.45 3.60
CA ASP A 53 10.65 24.08 2.85
C ASP A 53 10.84 22.55 2.99
N TYR A 54 10.39 21.81 2.00
CA TYR A 54 10.70 20.39 1.85
C TYR A 54 12.12 20.25 1.28
N GLY A 55 13.08 20.82 1.99
CA GLY A 55 14.49 20.66 1.64
C GLY A 55 14.88 19.19 1.74
N MET A 56 15.62 18.69 0.78
CA MET A 56 16.25 17.35 0.80
C MET A 56 17.18 17.12 1.99
N ASN A 57 17.33 18.09 2.87
CA ASN A 57 18.07 18.00 4.13
C ASN A 57 17.58 16.92 5.10
N MET A 58 16.45 16.26 4.81
CA MET A 58 15.97 15.11 5.58
C MET A 58 16.64 13.78 5.19
N ILE A 59 17.28 13.71 4.03
CA ILE A 59 17.92 12.48 3.57
C ILE A 59 19.39 12.56 3.94
N ALA A 60 19.83 11.72 4.88
CA ALA A 60 21.21 11.67 5.33
C ALA A 60 22.10 11.16 4.20
N GLU A 61 23.06 11.96 3.76
CA GLU A 61 24.12 11.49 2.88
C GLU A 61 25.01 10.50 3.62
N VAL A 62 25.16 9.30 3.07
CA VAL A 62 25.95 8.23 3.66
C VAL A 62 27.14 7.94 2.76
N SER A 63 28.32 8.36 3.19
CA SER A 63 29.58 8.15 2.46
C SER A 63 30.28 6.84 2.84
N ASN A 64 30.06 6.33 4.07
CA ASN A 64 30.80 5.20 4.60
C ASN A 64 29.90 4.26 5.44
N GLY A 65 30.25 2.96 5.45
CA GLY A 65 29.55 1.97 6.27
C GLY A 65 29.54 2.28 7.79
N ARG A 66 30.52 3.03 8.29
CA ARG A 66 30.54 3.50 9.69
C ARG A 66 29.45 4.54 9.95
N GLU A 67 29.24 5.45 9.03
CA GLU A 67 28.15 6.45 9.10
C GLU A 67 26.78 5.77 9.07
N LEU A 68 26.62 4.78 8.20
CA LEU A 68 25.41 3.97 8.15
C LEU A 68 25.12 3.30 9.50
N LEU A 69 26.11 2.65 10.10
CA LEU A 69 25.97 2.05 11.43
C LEU A 69 25.64 3.09 12.52
N PHE A 70 26.22 4.28 12.43
CA PHE A 70 25.91 5.36 13.36
C PHE A 70 24.46 5.86 13.19
N LEU A 71 23.99 5.99 11.95
CA LEU A 71 22.59 6.35 11.65
C LEU A 71 21.62 5.28 12.17
N TYR A 72 21.93 4.00 11.98
CA TYR A 72 21.13 2.91 12.56
C TYR A 72 21.09 2.99 14.09
N LYS A 73 22.25 3.20 14.74
CA LYS A 73 22.35 3.32 16.20
C LYS A 73 21.55 4.52 16.73
N LYS A 74 21.50 5.61 15.98
CA LYS A 74 20.71 6.82 16.33
C LYS A 74 19.24 6.65 16.01
N GLY A 75 18.90 6.02 14.89
CA GLY A 75 17.52 5.81 14.44
C GLY A 75 16.76 4.79 15.28
N PHE A 76 17.42 3.72 15.69
CA PHE A 76 16.79 2.62 16.40
C PHE A 76 16.01 3.05 17.66
N PRO A 77 16.55 3.86 18.58
CA PRO A 77 15.82 4.34 19.75
C PRO A 77 14.65 5.26 19.39
N LEU A 78 14.77 6.02 18.29
CA LEU A 78 13.71 6.90 17.81
C LEU A 78 12.51 6.07 17.36
N TYR A 79 12.73 5.12 16.44
CA TYR A 79 11.65 4.25 15.94
C TYR A 79 11.08 3.33 17.03
N PHE A 80 11.90 2.96 18.03
CA PHE A 80 11.41 2.25 19.20
C PHE A 80 10.34 3.06 19.94
N LYS A 81 10.56 4.35 20.13
CA LYS A 81 9.59 5.27 20.74
C LYS A 81 8.36 5.50 19.83
N ASP A 82 8.59 5.75 18.54
CA ASP A 82 7.53 6.08 17.59
C ASP A 82 6.56 4.92 17.41
N VAL A 83 7.07 3.70 17.30
CA VAL A 83 6.24 2.48 17.21
C VAL A 83 5.46 2.26 18.51
N ALA A 84 6.07 2.51 19.69
CA ALA A 84 5.36 2.41 20.96
C ALA A 84 4.16 3.37 21.01
N ILE A 85 4.38 4.63 20.59
CA ILE A 85 3.31 5.64 20.53
C ILE A 85 2.23 5.23 19.51
N ALA A 86 2.62 4.74 18.33
CA ALA A 86 1.69 4.33 17.29
C ALA A 86 0.85 3.11 17.68
N LEU A 87 1.40 2.16 18.43
CA LEU A 87 0.68 0.97 18.91
C LEU A 87 -0.14 1.24 20.18
N SER A 88 0.21 2.27 20.95
CA SER A 88 -0.44 2.54 22.24
C SER A 88 -1.97 2.72 22.15
N PRO A 89 -2.56 3.45 21.19
CA PRO A 89 -4.02 3.55 21.09
C PRO A 89 -4.68 2.19 20.87
N ILE A 90 -4.07 1.35 20.04
CA ILE A 90 -4.60 0.03 19.70
C ILE A 90 -4.60 -0.88 20.96
N VAL A 91 -3.50 -0.86 21.70
CA VAL A 91 -3.39 -1.63 22.95
C VAL A 91 -4.38 -1.11 24.00
N ILE A 92 -4.53 0.21 24.12
CA ILE A 92 -5.48 0.85 25.05
C ILE A 92 -6.91 0.45 24.69
N PHE A 93 -7.33 0.58 23.43
CA PHE A 93 -8.66 0.17 22.98
C PHE A 93 -8.89 -1.33 23.20
N PHE A 94 -7.91 -2.16 22.87
CA PHE A 94 -8.00 -3.59 23.15
C PHE A 94 -8.24 -3.87 24.64
N MET A 95 -7.49 -3.21 25.52
CA MET A 95 -7.65 -3.36 26.97
C MET A 95 -9.03 -2.91 27.45
N ILE A 96 -9.54 -1.77 26.95
CA ILE A 96 -10.88 -1.29 27.28
C ILE A 96 -11.94 -2.33 26.87
N PHE A 97 -11.88 -2.84 25.63
CA PHE A 97 -12.83 -3.86 25.16
C PHE A 97 -12.67 -5.20 25.87
N GLN A 98 -11.44 -5.57 26.23
CA GLN A 98 -11.18 -6.77 27.02
C GLN A 98 -11.94 -6.76 28.35
N PHE A 99 -11.92 -5.63 29.07
CA PHE A 99 -12.62 -5.50 30.34
C PHE A 99 -14.13 -5.30 30.19
N ALA A 100 -14.56 -4.59 29.15
CA ALA A 100 -15.98 -4.26 28.93
C ALA A 100 -16.77 -5.42 28.33
N SER A 101 -16.23 -6.11 27.32
CA SER A 101 -17.03 -7.02 26.46
C SER A 101 -16.35 -8.36 26.17
N LEU A 102 -15.09 -8.38 25.77
CA LEU A 102 -14.42 -9.56 25.20
C LEU A 102 -14.21 -10.69 26.22
N LYS A 103 -13.82 -10.35 27.45
CA LYS A 103 -13.56 -11.30 28.58
C LYS A 103 -12.80 -12.56 28.15
N LEU A 104 -11.75 -12.37 27.33
CA LEU A 104 -10.93 -13.44 26.78
C LEU A 104 -10.21 -14.23 27.88
N SER A 105 -9.96 -15.52 27.63
CA SER A 105 -9.23 -16.38 28.55
C SER A 105 -7.76 -15.96 28.70
N LYS A 106 -7.11 -16.32 29.81
CA LYS A 106 -5.69 -16.02 30.04
C LYS A 106 -4.78 -16.53 28.93
N GLN A 107 -5.09 -17.70 28.35
CA GLN A 107 -4.29 -18.28 27.26
C GLN A 107 -4.40 -17.45 25.98
N GLN A 108 -5.58 -16.92 25.67
CA GLN A 108 -5.79 -16.03 24.51
C GLN A 108 -5.06 -14.68 24.72
N LEU A 109 -5.15 -14.11 25.94
CA LEU A 109 -4.44 -12.87 26.26
C LEU A 109 -2.92 -13.01 26.14
N ILE A 110 -2.34 -14.12 26.57
CA ILE A 110 -0.91 -14.40 26.41
C ILE A 110 -0.55 -14.47 24.93
N LYS A 111 -1.34 -15.19 24.12
CA LYS A 111 -1.09 -15.27 22.66
C LYS A 111 -1.14 -13.90 22.01
N ILE A 112 -2.11 -13.07 22.34
CA ILE A 112 -2.25 -11.69 21.83
C ILE A 112 -1.05 -10.84 22.29
N GLY A 113 -0.67 -10.93 23.57
CA GLY A 113 0.49 -10.20 24.10
C GLY A 113 1.79 -10.56 23.40
N ILE A 114 2.02 -11.85 23.14
CA ILE A 114 3.17 -12.32 22.35
C ILE A 114 3.09 -11.78 20.91
N GLY A 115 1.91 -11.81 20.28
CA GLY A 115 1.70 -11.26 18.94
C GLY A 115 2.01 -9.76 18.87
N ILE A 116 1.55 -8.98 19.86
CA ILE A 116 1.85 -7.54 19.95
C ILE A 116 3.36 -7.31 20.12
N LEU A 117 4.03 -8.11 20.92
CA LEU A 117 5.49 -8.01 21.12
C LEU A 117 6.25 -8.29 19.81
N TYR A 118 5.89 -9.36 19.09
CA TYR A 118 6.49 -9.65 17.78
C TYR A 118 6.22 -8.53 16.77
N THR A 119 5.00 -8.02 16.73
CA THR A 119 4.62 -6.89 15.85
C THR A 119 5.44 -5.65 16.20
N TYR A 120 5.60 -5.36 17.48
CA TYR A 120 6.38 -4.22 17.95
C TYR A 120 7.85 -4.31 17.50
N ILE A 121 8.51 -5.44 17.79
CA ILE A 121 9.91 -5.67 17.39
C ILE A 121 10.03 -5.63 15.86
N GLY A 122 9.15 -6.32 15.15
CA GLY A 122 9.13 -6.34 13.68
C GLY A 122 8.97 -4.96 13.06
N LEU A 123 8.05 -4.13 13.57
CA LEU A 123 7.85 -2.77 13.10
C LEU A 123 9.05 -1.86 13.38
N VAL A 124 9.67 -1.96 14.56
CA VAL A 124 10.87 -1.19 14.88
C VAL A 124 12.01 -1.52 13.93
N LEU A 125 12.28 -2.81 13.71
CA LEU A 125 13.31 -3.26 12.77
C LEU A 125 13.00 -2.80 11.34
N PHE A 126 11.77 -3.00 10.90
CA PHE A 126 11.32 -2.63 9.57
C PHE A 126 11.42 -1.12 9.33
N LEU A 127 10.82 -0.28 10.19
CA LEU A 127 10.84 1.18 10.03
C LEU A 127 12.25 1.75 10.14
N THR A 128 13.10 1.19 11.00
CA THR A 128 14.51 1.58 11.06
C THR A 128 15.19 1.26 9.73
N GLY A 129 15.01 0.04 9.20
CA GLY A 129 15.59 -0.38 7.93
C GLY A 129 15.15 0.48 6.75
N VAL A 130 13.86 0.75 6.65
CA VAL A 130 13.28 1.53 5.53
C VAL A 130 13.72 2.99 5.57
N ASN A 131 13.64 3.63 6.72
CA ASN A 131 13.95 5.06 6.81
C ASN A 131 15.46 5.35 6.81
N VAL A 132 16.27 4.50 7.41
CA VAL A 132 17.73 4.72 7.48
C VAL A 132 18.45 4.15 6.25
N GLY A 133 17.91 3.07 5.65
CA GLY A 133 18.54 2.39 4.51
C GLY A 133 17.87 2.70 3.18
N PHE A 134 16.58 2.39 3.03
CA PHE A 134 15.91 2.47 1.72
C PHE A 134 15.65 3.90 1.27
N MET A 135 15.30 4.82 2.17
CA MET A 135 15.01 6.20 1.80
C MET A 135 16.22 6.91 1.18
N PRO A 136 17.43 6.93 1.80
CA PRO A 136 18.63 7.48 1.17
C PRO A 136 19.02 6.75 -0.10
N ALA A 137 18.92 5.41 -0.12
CA ALA A 137 19.26 4.64 -1.30
C ALA A 137 18.32 4.95 -2.48
N GLY A 138 17.01 5.05 -2.24
CA GLY A 138 16.05 5.42 -3.26
C GLY A 138 16.38 6.79 -3.87
N ASN A 139 16.60 7.80 -3.02
CA ASN A 139 16.95 9.14 -3.48
C ASN A 139 18.24 9.16 -4.30
N TYR A 140 19.31 8.55 -3.79
CA TYR A 140 20.60 8.48 -4.48
C TYR A 140 20.48 7.78 -5.84
N ILE A 141 19.76 6.67 -5.93
CA ILE A 141 19.55 5.95 -7.19
C ILE A 141 18.77 6.82 -8.18
N GLY A 142 17.72 7.50 -7.71
CA GLY A 142 16.92 8.42 -8.52
C GLY A 142 17.76 9.56 -9.09
N GLU A 143 18.55 10.21 -8.25
CA GLU A 143 19.45 11.30 -8.62
C GLU A 143 20.56 10.82 -9.58
N ALA A 144 21.23 9.72 -9.25
CA ALA A 144 22.32 9.18 -10.08
C ALA A 144 21.85 8.83 -11.49
N ILE A 145 20.64 8.26 -11.64
CA ILE A 145 20.07 7.92 -12.94
C ILE A 145 19.51 9.16 -13.65
N GLY A 146 18.90 10.09 -12.91
CA GLY A 146 18.38 11.35 -13.45
C GLY A 146 19.47 12.21 -14.09
N ASN A 147 20.67 12.18 -13.53
CA ASN A 147 21.85 12.88 -14.06
C ASN A 147 22.49 12.23 -15.30
N LEU A 148 22.03 11.05 -15.72
CA LEU A 148 22.55 10.42 -16.94
C LEU A 148 22.04 11.16 -18.20
N PRO A 149 22.85 11.20 -19.28
CA PRO A 149 22.43 11.79 -20.54
C PRO A 149 21.23 11.08 -21.20
N TYR A 150 20.85 9.92 -20.68
CA TYR A 150 19.76 9.08 -21.17
C TYR A 150 18.63 8.99 -20.14
N SER A 151 18.06 10.11 -19.71
CA SER A 151 17.02 10.17 -18.67
C SER A 151 15.77 9.30 -18.95
N TRP A 152 15.51 8.94 -20.22
CA TRP A 152 14.42 8.02 -20.58
C TRP A 152 14.54 6.63 -19.93
N ILE A 153 15.74 6.21 -19.51
CA ILE A 153 15.97 4.95 -18.78
C ILE A 153 15.20 4.93 -17.45
N LEU A 154 14.89 6.07 -16.85
CA LEU A 154 14.05 6.16 -15.66
C LEU A 154 12.69 5.50 -15.84
N ILE A 155 12.12 5.50 -17.05
CA ILE A 155 10.78 4.95 -17.33
C ILE A 155 10.77 3.43 -17.14
N PRO A 156 11.54 2.62 -17.90
CA PRO A 156 11.54 1.18 -17.72
C PRO A 156 12.11 0.76 -16.37
N LEU A 157 13.12 1.46 -15.86
CA LEU A 157 13.69 1.17 -14.55
C LEU A 157 12.68 1.45 -13.44
N GLY A 158 11.97 2.56 -13.49
CA GLY A 158 10.88 2.89 -12.58
C GLY A 158 9.81 1.81 -12.61
N ALA A 159 9.39 1.36 -13.80
CA ALA A 159 8.41 0.29 -13.91
C ALA A 159 8.88 -1.02 -13.26
N ILE A 160 10.14 -1.41 -13.45
CA ILE A 160 10.72 -2.59 -12.80
C ILE A 160 10.78 -2.40 -11.28
N MET A 161 11.25 -1.24 -10.80
CA MET A 161 11.35 -0.96 -9.37
C MET A 161 9.97 -0.93 -8.70
N GLY A 162 8.96 -0.35 -9.32
CA GLY A 162 7.58 -0.37 -8.83
C GLY A 162 7.06 -1.79 -8.69
N SER A 163 7.31 -2.66 -9.66
CA SER A 163 6.93 -4.07 -9.61
C SER A 163 7.66 -4.82 -8.49
N LEU A 164 8.95 -4.57 -8.29
CA LEU A 164 9.76 -5.22 -7.24
C LEU A 164 9.35 -4.76 -5.84
N VAL A 165 8.98 -3.49 -5.67
CA VAL A 165 8.51 -2.95 -4.38
C VAL A 165 7.24 -3.65 -3.93
N VAL A 166 6.30 -3.91 -4.83
CA VAL A 166 5.07 -4.69 -4.50
C VAL A 166 5.41 -6.08 -3.99
N ILE A 167 6.37 -6.75 -4.62
CA ILE A 167 6.81 -8.09 -4.21
C ILE A 167 7.49 -8.05 -2.83
N ALA A 168 8.21 -6.98 -2.54
CA ALA A 168 8.89 -6.78 -1.25
C ALA A 168 7.97 -6.27 -0.13
N GLU A 169 6.76 -5.78 -0.45
CA GLU A 169 5.84 -5.18 0.52
C GLU A 169 5.14 -6.27 1.37
N PRO A 170 5.39 -6.35 2.69
CA PRO A 170 4.81 -7.40 3.53
C PRO A 170 3.28 -7.36 3.59
N THR A 171 2.68 -6.17 3.51
CA THR A 171 1.22 -5.98 3.57
C THR A 171 0.51 -6.54 2.36
N VAL A 172 1.15 -6.53 1.18
CA VAL A 172 0.64 -7.14 -0.05
C VAL A 172 0.53 -8.67 0.09
N HIS A 173 1.52 -9.30 0.73
CA HIS A 173 1.47 -10.74 0.96
C HIS A 173 0.30 -11.14 1.89
N ILE A 174 0.02 -10.33 2.92
CA ILE A 174 -1.10 -10.57 3.83
C ILE A 174 -2.42 -10.45 3.06
N LEU A 175 -2.60 -9.38 2.29
CA LEU A 175 -3.80 -9.17 1.48
C LEU A 175 -4.00 -10.33 0.50
N ASN A 176 -2.96 -10.75 -0.22
CA ASN A 176 -3.05 -11.82 -1.20
C ASN A 176 -3.45 -13.16 -0.57
N ASN A 177 -2.94 -13.48 0.63
CA ASN A 177 -3.35 -14.67 1.37
C ASN A 177 -4.82 -14.60 1.77
N GLN A 178 -5.28 -13.44 2.27
CA GLN A 178 -6.68 -13.27 2.67
C GLN A 178 -7.63 -13.36 1.47
N VAL A 179 -7.27 -12.78 0.32
CA VAL A 179 -8.07 -12.89 -0.91
C VAL A 179 -8.18 -14.35 -1.35
N GLU A 180 -7.08 -15.11 -1.33
CA GLU A 180 -7.10 -16.54 -1.69
C GLU A 180 -7.98 -17.36 -0.75
N GLU A 181 -7.88 -17.14 0.57
CA GLU A 181 -8.70 -17.83 1.58
C GLU A 181 -10.19 -17.52 1.43
N ILE A 182 -10.56 -16.25 1.29
CA ILE A 182 -11.97 -15.83 1.22
C ILE A 182 -12.62 -16.22 -0.09
N THR A 183 -11.87 -16.20 -1.20
CA THR A 183 -12.38 -16.63 -2.50
C THR A 183 -12.35 -18.17 -2.69
N GLY A 184 -11.97 -18.92 -1.66
CA GLY A 184 -11.84 -20.39 -1.75
C GLY A 184 -10.82 -20.84 -2.80
N GLY A 185 -9.79 -20.01 -3.08
CA GLY A 185 -8.78 -20.29 -4.09
C GLY A 185 -9.16 -19.88 -5.52
N ALA A 186 -10.37 -19.34 -5.74
CA ALA A 186 -10.80 -18.87 -7.07
C ALA A 186 -9.88 -17.75 -7.61
N ILE A 187 -9.34 -16.93 -6.71
CA ILE A 187 -8.30 -15.96 -7.00
C ILE A 187 -7.03 -16.40 -6.26
N SER A 188 -6.06 -16.89 -7.02
CA SER A 188 -4.80 -17.30 -6.41
C SER A 188 -3.95 -16.09 -6.05
N LYS A 189 -3.18 -16.20 -4.96
CA LYS A 189 -2.21 -15.17 -4.53
C LYS A 189 -1.19 -14.80 -5.61
N ARG A 190 -0.87 -15.74 -6.52
CA ARG A 190 0.05 -15.45 -7.66
C ARG A 190 -0.58 -14.48 -8.64
N VAL A 191 -1.84 -14.68 -8.99
CA VAL A 191 -2.58 -13.81 -9.91
C VAL A 191 -2.72 -12.41 -9.32
N MET A 192 -3.07 -12.31 -8.04
CA MET A 192 -3.12 -11.04 -7.31
C MET A 192 -1.75 -10.34 -7.31
N MET A 193 -0.68 -11.06 -6.94
CA MET A 193 0.67 -10.51 -6.89
C MET A 193 1.10 -9.97 -8.27
N VAL A 194 0.89 -10.73 -9.35
CA VAL A 194 1.24 -10.31 -10.71
C VAL A 194 0.43 -9.07 -11.13
N SER A 195 -0.88 -9.08 -10.87
CA SER A 195 -1.76 -7.94 -11.21
C SER A 195 -1.34 -6.66 -10.48
N LEU A 196 -1.06 -6.75 -9.18
CA LEU A 196 -0.59 -5.62 -8.39
C LEU A 196 0.80 -5.15 -8.84
N SER A 197 1.72 -6.06 -9.12
CA SER A 197 3.08 -5.74 -9.60
C SER A 197 3.05 -5.02 -10.96
N ILE A 198 2.21 -5.48 -11.89
CA ILE A 198 2.01 -4.80 -13.18
C ILE A 198 1.40 -3.41 -12.97
N GLY A 199 0.37 -3.30 -12.12
CA GLY A 199 -0.29 -2.02 -11.83
C GLY A 199 0.67 -0.99 -11.25
N VAL A 200 1.38 -1.35 -10.18
CA VAL A 200 2.34 -0.43 -9.53
C VAL A 200 3.54 -0.16 -10.41
N GLY A 201 4.03 -1.16 -11.15
CA GLY A 201 5.09 -0.96 -12.14
C GLY A 201 4.68 0.05 -13.21
N ALA A 202 3.49 -0.09 -13.78
CA ALA A 202 2.96 0.86 -14.75
C ALA A 202 2.80 2.27 -14.15
N SER A 203 2.35 2.37 -12.89
CA SER A 203 2.19 3.66 -12.22
C SER A 203 3.51 4.38 -12.01
N LEU A 204 4.57 3.66 -11.63
CA LEU A 204 5.88 4.28 -11.46
C LEU A 204 6.51 4.63 -12.79
N GLY A 205 6.37 3.80 -13.82
CA GLY A 205 6.75 4.15 -15.19
C GLY A 205 6.06 5.43 -15.68
N LEU A 206 4.75 5.55 -15.45
CA LEU A 206 3.97 6.74 -15.77
C LEU A 206 4.40 7.96 -14.94
N SER A 207 4.76 7.75 -13.66
CA SER A 207 5.31 8.80 -12.82
C SER A 207 6.65 9.31 -13.36
N MET A 208 7.53 8.44 -13.84
CA MET A 208 8.78 8.84 -14.48
C MET A 208 8.54 9.61 -15.78
N ILE A 209 7.57 9.22 -16.61
CA ILE A 209 7.15 10.01 -17.78
C ILE A 209 6.74 11.41 -17.34
N ARG A 210 5.94 11.54 -16.28
CA ARG A 210 5.50 12.83 -15.75
C ARG A 210 6.68 13.70 -15.32
N VAL A 211 7.62 13.12 -14.57
CA VAL A 211 8.81 13.85 -14.09
C VAL A 211 9.66 14.33 -15.24
N ILE A 212 9.89 13.49 -16.26
CA ILE A 212 10.74 13.85 -17.43
C ILE A 212 10.09 14.95 -18.29
N TYR A 213 8.78 14.89 -18.50
CA TYR A 213 8.07 15.80 -19.41
C TYR A 213 7.30 16.93 -18.70
N GLY A 214 7.36 17.02 -17.37
CA GLY A 214 6.64 18.05 -16.61
C GLY A 214 5.12 17.98 -16.73
N ILE A 215 4.55 16.78 -16.91
CA ILE A 215 3.10 16.59 -17.10
C ILE A 215 2.38 16.75 -15.76
N SER A 216 1.36 17.62 -15.71
CA SER A 216 0.54 17.80 -14.51
C SER A 216 -0.14 16.49 -14.09
N ILE A 217 -0.11 16.23 -12.79
CA ILE A 217 -0.69 15.02 -12.19
C ILE A 217 -2.20 14.87 -12.46
N TRP A 218 -2.92 15.98 -12.59
CA TRP A 218 -4.37 16.00 -12.80
C TRP A 218 -4.80 15.33 -14.09
N TYR A 219 -3.97 15.40 -15.15
CA TYR A 219 -4.26 14.71 -16.42
C TYR A 219 -4.25 13.19 -16.31
N VAL A 220 -3.66 12.65 -15.26
CA VAL A 220 -3.58 11.21 -15.01
C VAL A 220 -4.55 10.80 -13.90
N LEU A 221 -4.60 11.55 -12.79
CA LEU A 221 -5.44 11.19 -11.65
C LEU A 221 -6.93 11.28 -11.96
N LEU A 222 -7.38 12.37 -12.61
CA LEU A 222 -8.81 12.53 -12.90
C LEU A 222 -9.36 11.40 -13.78
N PRO A 223 -8.78 11.09 -14.95
CA PRO A 223 -9.27 9.98 -15.76
C PRO A 223 -9.04 8.63 -15.09
N GLY A 224 -7.93 8.44 -14.35
CA GLY A 224 -7.63 7.18 -13.70
C GLY A 224 -8.60 6.85 -12.57
N TYR A 225 -8.85 7.77 -11.65
CA TYR A 225 -9.87 7.57 -10.61
C TYR A 225 -11.29 7.54 -11.18
N GLY A 226 -11.56 8.34 -12.23
CA GLY A 226 -12.82 8.25 -12.98
C GLY A 226 -13.06 6.85 -13.55
N LEU A 227 -12.02 6.25 -14.15
CA LEU A 227 -12.06 4.88 -14.64
C LEU A 227 -12.25 3.87 -13.50
N ALA A 228 -11.50 4.02 -12.40
CA ALA A 228 -11.64 3.14 -11.24
C ALA A 228 -13.05 3.16 -10.66
N LEU A 229 -13.66 4.34 -10.52
CA LEU A 229 -15.05 4.47 -10.07
C LEU A 229 -16.05 3.91 -11.07
N LEU A 230 -15.82 4.11 -12.38
CA LEU A 230 -16.67 3.56 -13.43
C LEU A 230 -16.66 2.02 -13.40
N LEU A 231 -15.49 1.41 -13.26
CA LEU A 231 -15.34 -0.04 -13.20
C LEU A 231 -16.11 -0.66 -12.03
N THR A 232 -16.26 0.04 -10.92
CA THR A 232 -17.01 -0.42 -9.74
C THR A 232 -18.45 -0.84 -10.08
N PHE A 233 -19.06 -0.26 -11.09
CA PHE A 233 -20.43 -0.62 -11.52
C PHE A 233 -20.49 -1.94 -12.31
N PHE A 234 -19.39 -2.40 -12.88
CA PHE A 234 -19.34 -3.59 -13.73
C PHE A 234 -18.79 -4.83 -13.04
N VAL A 235 -18.16 -4.64 -11.89
CA VAL A 235 -17.41 -5.66 -11.16
C VAL A 235 -18.25 -6.20 -9.98
N PRO A 236 -18.13 -7.48 -9.62
CA PRO A 236 -18.72 -7.99 -8.36
C PRO A 236 -18.26 -7.18 -7.15
N LYS A 237 -19.17 -6.95 -6.18
CA LYS A 237 -18.92 -6.07 -5.03
C LYS A 237 -17.64 -6.41 -4.25
N ILE A 238 -17.35 -7.70 -4.12
CA ILE A 238 -16.15 -8.18 -3.43
C ILE A 238 -14.86 -7.68 -4.12
N PHE A 239 -14.80 -7.71 -5.44
CA PHE A 239 -13.63 -7.21 -6.17
C PHE A 239 -13.46 -5.71 -6.06
N SER A 240 -14.57 -4.95 -5.98
CA SER A 240 -14.48 -3.52 -5.70
C SER A 240 -13.88 -3.27 -4.32
N ALA A 241 -14.33 -3.99 -3.29
CA ALA A 241 -13.79 -3.87 -1.94
C ALA A 241 -12.30 -4.26 -1.87
N ILE A 242 -11.93 -5.39 -2.47
CA ILE A 242 -10.52 -5.83 -2.59
C ILE A 242 -9.67 -4.79 -3.32
N ALA A 243 -10.21 -4.19 -4.39
CA ALA A 243 -9.49 -3.17 -5.16
C ALA A 243 -9.16 -1.95 -4.30
N PHE A 244 -10.11 -1.41 -3.56
CA PHE A 244 -9.89 -0.26 -2.67
C PHE A 244 -8.87 -0.59 -1.57
N ASP A 245 -8.96 -1.76 -0.97
CA ASP A 245 -7.97 -2.20 0.03
C ASP A 245 -6.59 -2.41 -0.61
N SER A 246 -6.53 -2.96 -1.84
CA SER A 246 -5.28 -3.16 -2.58
C SER A 246 -4.57 -1.84 -2.88
N GLY A 247 -5.29 -0.78 -3.23
CA GLY A 247 -4.71 0.55 -3.42
C GLY A 247 -4.05 1.08 -2.14
N THR A 248 -4.72 0.89 -1.00
CA THR A 248 -4.19 1.27 0.31
C THR A 248 -2.94 0.46 0.67
N VAL A 249 -2.96 -0.85 0.41
CA VAL A 249 -1.84 -1.76 0.73
C VAL A 249 -0.64 -1.51 -0.16
N ALA A 250 -0.85 -1.28 -1.46
CA ALA A 250 0.22 -1.03 -2.42
C ALA A 250 0.94 0.31 -2.19
N SER A 251 0.24 1.30 -1.61
CA SER A 251 0.85 2.57 -1.18
C SER A 251 1.50 2.50 0.21
N GLY A 252 1.85 1.31 0.67
CA GLY A 252 2.43 1.03 1.99
C GLY A 252 3.81 1.66 2.23
N PRO A 253 4.46 1.28 3.34
CA PRO A 253 5.73 1.86 3.76
C PRO A 253 6.81 1.88 2.68
N MET A 254 6.94 0.82 1.87
CA MET A 254 7.97 0.76 0.82
C MET A 254 7.75 1.79 -0.28
N SER A 255 6.49 2.08 -0.62
CA SER A 255 6.17 3.14 -1.59
C SER A 255 6.54 4.52 -1.08
N ALA A 256 6.28 4.80 0.20
CA ALA A 256 6.59 6.09 0.81
C ALA A 256 8.10 6.29 1.10
N THR A 257 8.82 5.20 1.42
CA THR A 257 10.23 5.29 1.87
C THR A 257 11.25 4.94 0.80
N PHE A 258 10.81 4.37 -0.32
CA PHE A 258 11.71 4.05 -1.44
C PHE A 258 11.24 4.69 -2.76
N LEU A 259 9.99 4.44 -3.21
CA LEU A 259 9.53 4.95 -4.49
C LEU A 259 9.41 6.48 -4.52
N LEU A 260 8.89 7.07 -3.44
CA LEU A 260 8.80 8.53 -3.34
C LEU A 260 10.20 9.18 -3.32
N PRO A 261 11.16 8.80 -2.45
CA PRO A 261 12.53 9.32 -2.50
C PRO A 261 13.22 9.08 -3.84
N PHE A 262 13.04 7.92 -4.46
CA PHE A 262 13.57 7.66 -5.82
C PHE A 262 13.03 8.67 -6.84
N THR A 263 11.72 8.96 -6.79
CA THR A 263 11.11 9.96 -7.67
C THR A 263 11.56 11.37 -7.34
N MET A 264 11.77 11.68 -6.05
CA MET A 264 12.30 12.98 -5.61
C MET A 264 13.72 13.20 -6.14
N GLY A 265 14.61 12.22 -5.98
CA GLY A 265 15.99 12.31 -6.49
C GLY A 265 16.04 12.43 -8.03
N ALA A 266 15.21 11.67 -8.74
CA ALA A 266 15.09 11.79 -10.19
C ALA A 266 14.55 13.16 -10.61
N CYS A 267 13.56 13.69 -9.91
CA CYS A 267 12.96 15.00 -10.17
C CYS A 267 13.98 16.13 -9.97
N ASP A 268 14.74 16.08 -8.89
CA ASP A 268 15.76 17.06 -8.57
C ASP A 268 16.88 17.08 -9.63
N ALA A 269 17.38 15.90 -9.99
CA ALA A 269 18.41 15.76 -11.02
C ALA A 269 17.98 16.31 -12.40
N LEU A 270 16.69 16.27 -12.70
CA LEU A 270 16.09 16.79 -13.93
C LEU A 270 15.69 18.28 -13.81
N GLY A 271 15.91 18.93 -12.67
CA GLY A 271 15.53 20.32 -12.41
C GLY A 271 14.03 20.55 -12.33
N GLY A 272 13.25 19.51 -12.01
CA GLY A 272 11.80 19.58 -11.82
C GLY A 272 11.42 20.12 -10.43
N ASN A 273 10.12 20.36 -10.24
CA ASN A 273 9.59 20.76 -8.93
C ASN A 273 9.17 19.54 -8.13
N ILE A 274 9.88 19.25 -7.04
CA ILE A 274 9.63 18.07 -6.19
C ILE A 274 8.18 18.01 -5.71
N LEU A 275 7.60 19.16 -5.31
CA LEU A 275 6.23 19.21 -4.76
C LEU A 275 5.17 18.88 -5.81
N THR A 276 5.31 19.36 -7.03
CA THR A 276 4.32 19.15 -8.09
C THR A 276 4.57 17.85 -8.86
N ASP A 277 5.82 17.46 -9.05
CA ASP A 277 6.18 16.41 -9.99
C ASP A 277 6.48 15.07 -9.28
N ALA A 278 7.15 15.09 -8.12
CA ALA A 278 7.54 13.88 -7.41
C ALA A 278 6.44 13.35 -6.47
N PHE A 279 5.82 14.19 -5.66
CA PHE A 279 4.86 13.74 -4.63
C PHE A 279 3.63 13.01 -5.19
N GLY A 280 3.28 13.26 -6.43
CA GLY A 280 2.17 12.57 -7.10
C GLY A 280 2.35 11.06 -7.30
N VAL A 281 3.56 10.52 -7.15
CA VAL A 281 3.84 9.08 -7.33
C VAL A 281 3.00 8.21 -6.40
N VAL A 282 2.83 8.61 -5.14
CA VAL A 282 2.06 7.83 -4.16
C VAL A 282 0.59 7.73 -4.57
N ALA A 283 0.02 8.81 -5.09
CA ALA A 283 -1.36 8.81 -5.58
C ALA A 283 -1.54 7.89 -6.81
N LEU A 284 -0.54 7.85 -7.71
CA LEU A 284 -0.56 6.95 -8.87
C LEU A 284 -0.42 5.49 -8.43
N VAL A 285 0.46 5.19 -7.47
CA VAL A 285 0.65 3.85 -6.90
C VAL A 285 -0.61 3.36 -6.19
N THR A 286 -1.38 4.26 -5.56
CA THR A 286 -2.67 3.92 -4.95
C THR A 286 -3.75 3.65 -6.01
N MET A 287 -3.77 4.43 -7.08
CA MET A 287 -4.81 4.40 -8.13
C MET A 287 -4.75 3.14 -9.00
N THR A 288 -3.56 2.72 -9.41
CA THR A 288 -3.42 1.64 -10.39
C THR A 288 -3.85 0.26 -9.87
N PRO A 289 -3.61 -0.15 -8.62
CA PRO A 289 -4.19 -1.37 -8.07
C PRO A 289 -5.72 -1.38 -8.08
N LEU A 290 -6.36 -0.22 -7.86
CA LEU A 290 -7.81 -0.12 -7.96
C LEU A 290 -8.31 -0.56 -9.34
N ILE A 291 -7.62 -0.12 -10.39
CA ILE A 291 -7.98 -0.44 -11.77
C ILE A 291 -7.64 -1.91 -12.08
N THR A 292 -6.42 -2.35 -11.78
CA THR A 292 -5.96 -3.70 -12.15
C THR A 292 -6.74 -4.80 -11.46
N VAL A 293 -7.09 -4.64 -10.18
CA VAL A 293 -7.90 -5.62 -9.45
C VAL A 293 -9.33 -5.65 -9.95
N GLN A 294 -9.90 -4.49 -10.31
CA GLN A 294 -11.24 -4.46 -10.88
C GLN A 294 -11.28 -5.07 -12.30
N VAL A 295 -10.28 -4.81 -13.13
CA VAL A 295 -10.15 -5.47 -14.44
C VAL A 295 -10.05 -7.00 -14.28
N MET A 296 -9.28 -7.47 -13.29
CA MET A 296 -9.22 -8.90 -12.95
C MET A 296 -10.60 -9.43 -12.53
N GLY A 297 -11.37 -8.66 -11.77
CA GLY A 297 -12.74 -9.00 -11.38
C GLY A 297 -13.69 -9.13 -12.56
N ILE A 298 -13.53 -8.31 -13.62
CA ILE A 298 -14.30 -8.45 -14.86
C ILE A 298 -13.93 -9.76 -15.57
N ILE A 299 -12.63 -10.03 -15.71
CA ILE A 299 -12.14 -11.26 -16.34
C ILE A 299 -12.66 -12.49 -15.61
N TYR A 300 -12.63 -12.46 -14.26
CA TYR A 300 -13.19 -13.53 -13.44
C TYR A 300 -14.68 -13.74 -13.70
N LYS A 301 -15.47 -12.66 -13.75
CA LYS A 301 -16.91 -12.71 -14.02
C LYS A 301 -17.24 -13.30 -15.39
N ILE A 302 -16.45 -12.98 -16.40
CA ILE A 302 -16.62 -13.52 -17.77
C ILE A 302 -16.35 -15.03 -17.75
N LYS A 303 -15.23 -15.47 -17.18
CA LYS A 303 -14.88 -16.89 -17.09
C LYS A 303 -15.91 -17.72 -16.31
N LEU A 304 -16.47 -17.15 -15.25
CA LEU A 304 -17.51 -17.85 -14.47
C LEU A 304 -18.74 -18.12 -15.32
N ARG A 305 -19.17 -17.14 -16.12
CA ARG A 305 -20.30 -17.30 -17.06
C ARG A 305 -20.03 -18.35 -18.13
N GLU A 306 -18.83 -18.34 -18.70
CA GLU A 306 -18.45 -19.34 -19.71
C GLU A 306 -18.52 -20.77 -19.12
N THR A 307 -18.07 -20.95 -17.87
CA THR A 307 -18.12 -22.25 -17.20
C THR A 307 -19.57 -22.68 -16.91
N GLU A 308 -20.43 -21.77 -16.46
CA GLU A 308 -21.85 -22.05 -16.20
C GLU A 308 -22.58 -22.43 -17.50
N GLU A 309 -22.33 -21.75 -18.60
CA GLU A 309 -22.88 -22.05 -19.93
C GLU A 309 -22.41 -23.42 -20.45
N GLU A 310 -21.14 -23.78 -20.24
CA GLU A 310 -20.60 -25.11 -20.60
C GLU A 310 -21.22 -26.23 -19.77
N GLU A 311 -21.47 -26.03 -18.48
CA GLU A 311 -22.15 -26.99 -17.61
C GLU A 311 -23.63 -27.17 -17.99
N GLU A 312 -24.34 -26.10 -18.33
CA GLU A 312 -25.74 -26.18 -18.79
C GLU A 312 -25.82 -26.98 -20.10
N VAL A 313 -24.96 -26.69 -21.08
CA VAL A 313 -24.90 -27.41 -22.35
C VAL A 313 -24.54 -28.91 -22.14
N ALA A 314 -23.62 -29.21 -21.22
CA ALA A 314 -23.27 -30.60 -20.89
C ALA A 314 -24.44 -31.36 -20.23
N LEU A 315 -25.21 -30.69 -19.39
CA LEU A 315 -26.41 -31.27 -18.77
C LEU A 315 -27.55 -31.49 -19.78
N GLU A 316 -27.75 -30.57 -20.72
CA GLU A 316 -28.73 -30.73 -21.81
C GLU A 316 -28.36 -31.87 -22.76
N MET A 317 -27.07 -32.09 -23.06
CA MET A 317 -26.61 -33.20 -23.89
C MET A 317 -26.68 -34.57 -23.18
N ALA A 318 -26.73 -34.59 -21.84
CA ALA A 318 -26.82 -35.81 -21.05
C ALA A 318 -28.25 -36.23 -20.72
N SER A 319 -29.25 -35.36 -20.94
CA SER A 319 -30.69 -35.62 -20.75
C SER A 319 -31.33 -36.14 -22.02
#